data_0663d52dedfecb536a5f384b14c88142
#
_entry.id   0663d52dedfecb536a5f384b14c88142
#
_cell.length_a   1.000
_cell.length_b   1.000
_cell.length_c   1.000
_cell.angle_alpha   90.00
_cell.angle_beta   90.00
_cell.angle_gamma   90.00
#
_symmetry.space_group_name_H-M   'P 1'
#
loop_
_entity.id
_entity.type
_entity.pdbx_description
1 polymer ?
#
loop_
_entity_poly.entity_id
_entity_poly.type
_entity_poly.pdbx_seq_one_letter_code
_entity_poly.pdbx_strand_id
1 'polypeptide(L)'
;MGFAGGHSGRDRSRTVTLLDDTITFLEMLERPTGRRVPVPLDKLALLQAEHCTVSFYRYLYNTVGEPWLWFERRLIGDSELAALIHQPTIEIFVLYVRGVPAGFFELDTAAPRETKLCYFGLVPDFIGRRLGPHLLQAAIDRAWSSRLIERLWLHTSTFDHPNALRVYQQAGFVVYARRQVSFADPRERGILPRSLTHRPLPPLD
;
A
#
# COMPACT_ATOMS: atom_id res chain seq x y z
N MET A 1 27.67 30.23 -53.06
CA MET A 1 26.39 29.52 -53.09
C MET A 1 26.45 28.44 -52.00
N GLY A 2 25.85 28.71 -50.88
CA GLY A 2 25.81 27.80 -49.76
C GLY A 2 24.37 27.62 -49.31
N PHE A 3 23.89 26.40 -49.19
CA PHE A 3 22.57 26.12 -48.65
C PHE A 3 22.71 25.69 -47.18
N ALA A 4 22.15 26.54 -46.32
CA ALA A 4 21.94 26.23 -44.92
C ALA A 4 20.71 25.32 -44.79
N GLY A 5 20.88 24.07 -44.40
CA GLY A 5 19.81 23.17 -44.02
C GLY A 5 19.52 23.31 -42.54
N GLY A 6 18.51 24.08 -42.20
CA GLY A 6 17.99 24.16 -40.84
C GLY A 6 17.27 22.87 -40.46
N HIS A 7 17.83 22.09 -39.55
CA HIS A 7 17.10 21.03 -38.85
C HIS A 7 16.22 21.66 -37.77
N SER A 8 14.96 21.88 -38.12
CA SER A 8 13.91 22.15 -37.14
C SER A 8 13.64 20.87 -36.33
N GLY A 9 14.32 20.73 -35.22
CA GLY A 9 13.98 19.77 -34.20
C GLY A 9 12.60 20.12 -33.66
N ARG A 10 11.56 19.39 -34.09
CA ARG A 10 10.25 19.44 -33.46
C ARG A 10 10.41 18.88 -32.07
N ASP A 11 10.47 19.77 -31.10
CA ASP A 11 10.24 19.43 -29.68
C ASP A 11 8.82 18.84 -29.59
N ARG A 12 8.74 17.53 -29.61
CA ARG A 12 7.50 16.82 -29.30
C ARG A 12 7.35 16.94 -27.79
N SER A 13 6.63 17.93 -27.32
CA SER A 13 6.12 17.98 -25.96
C SER A 13 5.38 16.66 -25.72
N ARG A 14 6.02 15.74 -25.00
CA ARG A 14 5.40 14.47 -24.60
C ARG A 14 4.21 14.83 -23.73
N THR A 15 3.02 14.65 -24.25
CA THR A 15 1.79 14.74 -23.47
C THR A 15 1.89 13.68 -22.38
N VAL A 16 1.93 14.11 -21.12
CA VAL A 16 1.97 13.21 -19.96
C VAL A 16 0.58 12.63 -19.79
N THR A 17 0.47 11.30 -19.79
CA THR A 17 -0.80 10.62 -19.48
C THR A 17 -1.14 10.81 -18.01
N LEU A 18 -2.33 11.35 -17.74
CA LEU A 18 -2.87 11.43 -16.38
C LEU A 18 -3.74 10.21 -16.11
N LEU A 19 -3.59 9.66 -14.91
CA LEU A 19 -4.44 8.61 -14.37
C LEU A 19 -5.36 9.23 -13.33
N ASP A 20 -6.67 8.99 -13.48
CA ASP A 20 -7.67 9.41 -12.51
C ASP A 20 -7.86 8.32 -11.47
N ASP A 21 -7.87 8.71 -10.20
CA ASP A 21 -8.01 7.82 -9.07
C ASP A 21 -9.04 8.34 -8.08
N THR A 22 -9.76 7.42 -7.46
CA THR A 22 -10.63 7.70 -6.32
C THR A 22 -10.01 7.13 -5.06
N ILE A 23 -9.50 8.02 -4.21
CA ILE A 23 -9.03 7.65 -2.88
C ILE A 23 -10.24 7.55 -1.95
N THR A 24 -10.47 6.37 -1.40
CA THR A 24 -11.50 6.11 -0.40
C THR A 24 -10.87 6.02 0.99
N PHE A 25 -11.32 6.85 1.91
CA PHE A 25 -10.86 6.89 3.29
C PHE A 25 -11.82 6.10 4.19
N LEU A 26 -11.26 5.22 5.01
CA LEU A 26 -12.01 4.38 5.94
C LEU A 26 -11.46 4.52 7.36
N GLU A 27 -12.35 4.38 8.33
CA GLU A 27 -11.99 4.43 9.75
C GLU A 27 -12.74 3.38 10.56
N MET A 28 -12.21 3.13 11.74
CA MET A 28 -12.75 2.28 12.78
C MET A 28 -12.58 3.02 14.11
N LEU A 29 -13.68 3.35 14.78
CA LEU A 29 -13.71 4.17 16.01
C LEU A 29 -13.79 3.31 17.27
N GLU A 30 -14.04 2.01 17.12
CA GLU A 30 -14.09 1.05 18.21
C GLU A 30 -13.42 -0.24 17.79
N ARG A 31 -12.77 -0.90 18.74
CA ARG A 31 -12.20 -2.22 18.48
C ARG A 31 -13.31 -3.21 18.15
N PRO A 32 -13.23 -3.95 17.02
CA PRO A 32 -14.26 -4.91 16.67
C PRO A 32 -14.34 -6.03 17.71
N THR A 33 -15.56 -6.31 18.17
CA THR A 33 -15.86 -7.40 19.12
C THR A 33 -16.34 -8.68 18.45
N GLY A 34 -16.36 -8.69 17.10
CA GLY A 34 -16.86 -9.80 16.29
C GLY A 34 -16.00 -11.05 16.32
N ARG A 35 -16.48 -12.08 15.60
CA ARG A 35 -15.78 -13.35 15.46
C ARG A 35 -14.41 -13.14 14.81
N ARG A 36 -13.36 -13.64 15.46
CA ARG A 36 -12.00 -13.62 14.91
C ARG A 36 -11.92 -14.39 13.60
N VAL A 37 -11.11 -13.88 12.69
CA VAL A 37 -10.80 -14.58 11.44
C VAL A 37 -10.11 -15.89 11.76
N PRO A 38 -10.55 -17.02 11.18
CA PRO A 38 -9.87 -18.30 11.38
C PRO A 38 -8.40 -18.23 10.95
N VAL A 39 -7.51 -18.78 11.76
CA VAL A 39 -6.10 -18.90 11.40
C VAL A 39 -5.98 -19.89 10.25
N PRO A 40 -5.33 -19.52 9.13
CA PRO A 40 -5.10 -20.47 8.04
C PRO A 40 -4.29 -21.68 8.49
N LEU A 41 -4.61 -22.87 7.92
CA LEU A 41 -3.93 -24.13 8.21
C LEU A 41 -2.58 -24.20 7.51
N ASP A 42 -1.64 -23.32 7.87
CA ASP A 42 -0.29 -23.32 7.33
C ASP A 42 0.72 -22.96 8.43
N LYS A 43 2.03 -23.13 8.16
CA LYS A 43 3.09 -22.68 9.07
C LYS A 43 3.26 -21.17 8.89
N LEU A 44 2.63 -20.40 9.75
CA LEU A 44 2.63 -18.93 9.73
C LEU A 44 3.53 -18.38 10.85
N ALA A 45 4.20 -17.28 10.57
CA ALA A 45 4.81 -16.43 11.56
C ALA A 45 4.53 -14.97 11.19
N LEU A 46 4.17 -14.14 12.17
CA LEU A 46 4.07 -12.70 12.03
C LEU A 46 5.17 -12.09 12.90
N LEU A 47 6.09 -11.37 12.29
CA LEU A 47 7.24 -10.80 12.97
C LEU A 47 7.30 -9.28 12.74
N GLN A 48 7.62 -8.54 13.78
CA GLN A 48 7.94 -7.12 13.66
C GLN A 48 9.37 -6.98 13.12
N ALA A 49 9.54 -6.16 12.09
CA ALA A 49 10.84 -5.83 11.53
C ALA A 49 11.40 -4.59 12.26
N GLU A 50 11.86 -4.76 13.52
CA GLU A 50 12.30 -3.66 14.40
C GLU A 50 13.47 -2.84 13.81
N HIS A 51 14.36 -3.49 13.08
CA HIS A 51 15.49 -2.86 12.38
C HIS A 51 15.42 -3.14 10.89
N CYS A 52 14.26 -2.77 10.29
CA CYS A 52 14.01 -3.01 8.88
C CYS A 52 15.08 -2.32 8.01
N THR A 53 15.86 -3.09 7.26
CA THR A 53 16.79 -2.49 6.30
C THR A 53 16.04 -1.87 5.13
N VAL A 54 16.58 -0.81 4.53
CA VAL A 54 15.98 -0.14 3.36
C VAL A 54 15.76 -1.14 2.22
N SER A 55 16.73 -2.03 1.96
CA SER A 55 16.62 -3.05 0.91
C SER A 55 15.48 -4.03 1.16
N PHE A 56 15.28 -4.47 2.41
CA PHE A 56 14.17 -5.35 2.76
C PHE A 56 12.82 -4.64 2.69
N TYR A 57 12.75 -3.39 3.16
CA TYR A 57 11.55 -2.58 3.02
C TYR A 57 11.17 -2.38 1.54
N ARG A 58 12.15 -2.02 0.68
CA ARG A 58 11.92 -1.88 -0.76
C ARG A 58 11.47 -3.18 -1.41
N TYR A 59 12.04 -4.32 -0.99
CA TYR A 59 11.56 -5.62 -1.44
C TYR A 59 10.07 -5.82 -1.12
N LEU A 60 9.66 -5.59 0.12
CA LEU A 60 8.26 -5.74 0.54
C LEU A 60 7.35 -4.77 -0.22
N TYR A 61 7.68 -3.49 -0.20
CA TYR A 61 6.90 -2.43 -0.85
C TYR A 61 6.76 -2.66 -2.35
N ASN A 62 7.86 -2.97 -3.02
CA ASN A 62 7.86 -3.17 -4.46
C ASN A 62 7.11 -4.45 -4.85
N THR A 63 7.37 -5.56 -4.18
CA THR A 63 6.78 -6.86 -4.53
C THR A 63 5.26 -6.87 -4.29
N VAL A 64 4.82 -6.27 -3.18
CA VAL A 64 3.40 -6.19 -2.84
C VAL A 64 2.69 -5.13 -3.67
N GLY A 65 3.30 -3.96 -3.83
CA GLY A 65 2.63 -2.77 -4.34
C GLY A 65 2.73 -2.56 -5.85
N GLU A 66 3.73 -3.17 -6.53
CA GLU A 66 3.94 -2.95 -7.95
C GLU A 66 2.70 -3.28 -8.81
N PRO A 67 1.97 -4.39 -8.59
CA PRO A 67 0.73 -4.68 -9.33
C PRO A 67 -0.37 -3.62 -9.12
N TRP A 68 -0.27 -2.82 -8.06
CA TRP A 68 -1.27 -1.84 -7.62
C TRP A 68 -0.80 -0.39 -7.81
N LEU A 69 0.23 -0.18 -8.61
CA LEU A 69 0.84 1.12 -8.90
C LEU A 69 1.34 1.87 -7.65
N TRP A 70 1.79 1.20 -6.62
CA TRP A 70 2.43 1.86 -5.49
C TRP A 70 3.77 2.45 -5.92
N PHE A 71 3.91 3.75 -5.86
CA PHE A 71 5.10 4.44 -6.36
C PHE A 71 5.69 5.48 -5.39
N GLU A 72 4.94 5.93 -4.38
CA GLU A 72 5.37 7.04 -3.51
C GLU A 72 6.71 6.74 -2.82
N ARG A 73 6.87 5.54 -2.25
CA ARG A 73 8.12 5.15 -1.59
C ARG A 73 9.28 4.93 -2.58
N ARG A 74 9.02 4.79 -3.87
CA ARG A 74 10.04 4.72 -4.91
C ARG A 74 10.62 6.08 -5.27
N LEU A 75 9.90 7.17 -4.95
CA LEU A 75 10.32 8.54 -5.25
C LEU A 75 11.35 9.06 -4.24
N ILE A 76 11.42 8.47 -3.05
CA ILE A 76 12.32 8.93 -1.98
C ILE A 76 13.63 8.14 -1.97
N GLY A 77 14.72 8.85 -1.67
CA GLY A 77 16.06 8.27 -1.57
C GLY A 77 16.22 7.35 -0.37
N ASP A 78 17.30 6.54 -0.37
CA ASP A 78 17.53 5.55 0.68
C ASP A 78 17.71 6.17 2.06
N SER A 79 18.39 7.31 2.15
CA SER A 79 18.60 8.00 3.43
C SER A 79 17.28 8.55 4.00
N GLU A 80 16.40 9.11 3.14
CA GLU A 80 15.11 9.61 3.55
C GLU A 80 14.17 8.45 3.94
N LEU A 81 14.19 7.37 3.16
CA LEU A 81 13.42 6.18 3.48
C LEU A 81 13.88 5.55 4.80
N ALA A 82 15.19 5.45 5.04
CA ALA A 82 15.73 4.98 6.31
C ALA A 82 15.25 5.84 7.48
N ALA A 83 15.36 7.17 7.36
CA ALA A 83 14.89 8.10 8.39
C ALA A 83 13.40 7.94 8.69
N LEU A 84 12.59 7.60 7.68
CA LEU A 84 11.15 7.41 7.83
C LEU A 84 10.83 6.07 8.52
N ILE A 85 11.36 4.95 8.00
CA ILE A 85 11.01 3.61 8.50
C ILE A 85 11.63 3.29 9.87
N HIS A 86 12.62 4.07 10.32
CA HIS A 86 13.23 3.94 11.64
C HIS A 86 12.65 4.91 12.67
N GLN A 87 11.59 5.66 12.33
CA GLN A 87 10.88 6.44 13.36
C GLN A 87 10.24 5.49 14.38
N PRO A 88 10.29 5.80 15.68
CA PRO A 88 9.71 4.94 16.72
C PRO A 88 8.19 4.80 16.61
N THR A 89 7.56 5.66 15.83
CA THR A 89 6.10 5.64 15.57
C THR A 89 5.73 4.79 14.35
N ILE A 90 6.70 4.32 13.56
CA ILE A 90 6.47 3.46 12.40
C ILE A 90 6.73 2.00 12.80
N GLU A 91 5.72 1.19 12.64
CA GLU A 91 5.79 -0.24 12.94
C GLU A 91 5.56 -1.06 11.67
N ILE A 92 6.51 -1.93 11.33
CA ILE A 92 6.44 -2.80 10.15
C ILE A 92 6.35 -4.24 10.61
N PHE A 93 5.30 -4.93 10.18
CA PHE A 93 5.10 -6.35 10.46
C PHE A 93 5.06 -7.16 9.18
N VAL A 94 5.78 -8.26 9.18
CA VAL A 94 5.89 -9.16 8.02
C VAL A 94 5.28 -10.50 8.33
N LEU A 95 4.34 -10.93 7.50
CA LEU A 95 3.79 -12.28 7.54
C LEU A 95 4.67 -13.22 6.73
N TYR A 96 5.10 -14.28 7.36
CA TYR A 96 5.83 -15.38 6.74
C TYR A 96 4.94 -16.62 6.62
N VAL A 97 5.04 -17.27 5.47
CA VAL A 97 4.45 -18.60 5.23
C VAL A 97 5.58 -19.55 4.94
N ARG A 98 5.79 -20.54 5.80
CA ARG A 98 6.89 -21.54 5.68
C ARG A 98 8.27 -20.90 5.53
N GLY A 99 8.50 -19.76 6.18
CA GLY A 99 9.76 -19.04 6.12
C GLY A 99 9.91 -18.05 4.96
N VAL A 100 8.91 -17.93 4.07
CA VAL A 100 8.92 -16.99 2.93
C VAL A 100 8.05 -15.79 3.26
N PRO A 101 8.50 -14.53 3.04
CA PRO A 101 7.67 -13.34 3.19
C PRO A 101 6.45 -13.42 2.27
N ALA A 102 5.26 -13.36 2.87
CA ALA A 102 3.98 -13.54 2.16
C ALA A 102 3.14 -12.26 2.10
N GLY A 103 3.49 -11.27 2.90
CA GLY A 103 2.82 -9.98 2.96
C GLY A 103 3.32 -9.16 4.13
N PHE A 104 2.88 -7.91 4.21
CA PHE A 104 3.25 -7.02 5.31
C PHE A 104 2.17 -5.99 5.57
N PHE A 105 2.27 -5.34 6.72
CA PHE A 105 1.60 -4.09 6.99
C PHE A 105 2.53 -3.10 7.70
N GLU A 106 2.25 -1.81 7.52
CA GLU A 106 2.91 -0.69 8.16
C GLU A 106 1.88 0.14 8.92
N LEU A 107 2.14 0.39 10.20
CA LEU A 107 1.35 1.28 11.04
C LEU A 107 2.14 2.55 11.34
N ASP A 108 1.45 3.68 11.37
CA ASP A 108 1.95 4.95 11.87
C ASP A 108 1.12 5.35 13.11
N THR A 109 1.81 5.50 14.22
CA THR A 109 1.25 5.84 15.55
C THR A 109 1.64 7.24 16.01
N ALA A 110 2.14 8.11 15.10
CA ALA A 110 2.62 9.44 15.44
C ALA A 110 1.51 10.39 15.93
N ALA A 111 0.30 10.23 15.40
CA ALA A 111 -0.84 11.06 15.83
C ALA A 111 -1.38 10.58 17.18
N PRO A 112 -1.59 11.49 18.17
CA PRO A 112 -2.16 11.11 19.44
C PRO A 112 -3.53 10.46 19.28
N ARG A 113 -3.73 9.30 19.94
CA ARG A 113 -5.01 8.55 19.96
C ARG A 113 -5.45 7.98 18.60
N GLU A 114 -4.65 8.14 17.55
CA GLU A 114 -4.93 7.60 16.23
C GLU A 114 -3.80 6.70 15.75
N THR A 115 -4.16 5.66 15.02
CA THR A 115 -3.22 4.83 14.27
C THR A 115 -3.63 4.82 12.80
N LYS A 116 -2.68 5.01 11.92
CA LYS A 116 -2.89 4.87 10.48
C LYS A 116 -2.32 3.53 10.01
N LEU A 117 -3.12 2.75 9.29
CA LEU A 117 -2.61 1.63 8.48
C LEU A 117 -2.13 2.21 7.14
N CYS A 118 -0.80 2.41 7.04
CA CYS A 118 -0.16 3.10 5.91
C CYS A 118 -0.08 2.23 4.67
N TYR A 119 0.41 1.00 4.85
CA TYR A 119 0.54 0.01 3.79
C TYR A 119 0.07 -1.34 4.31
N PHE A 120 -0.59 -2.09 3.44
CA PHE A 120 -1.10 -3.42 3.74
C PHE A 120 -1.26 -4.21 2.45
N GLY A 121 -0.71 -5.40 2.40
CA GLY A 121 -0.92 -6.27 1.25
C GLY A 121 -0.18 -7.59 1.33
N LEU A 122 -0.48 -8.44 0.37
CA LEU A 122 0.14 -9.75 0.18
C LEU A 122 1.04 -9.73 -1.06
N VAL A 123 2.12 -10.47 -0.99
CA VAL A 123 2.90 -10.85 -2.18
C VAL A 123 1.98 -11.60 -3.14
N PRO A 124 2.02 -11.32 -4.47
CA PRO A 124 1.09 -11.88 -5.46
C PRO A 124 0.89 -13.39 -5.36
N ASP A 125 1.96 -14.17 -5.15
CA ASP A 125 1.91 -15.63 -5.05
C ASP A 125 1.10 -16.16 -3.85
N PHE A 126 0.78 -15.29 -2.90
CA PHE A 126 0.03 -15.62 -1.69
C PHE A 126 -1.41 -15.09 -1.71
N ILE A 127 -1.81 -14.36 -2.76
CA ILE A 127 -3.19 -13.89 -2.95
C ILE A 127 -4.11 -15.11 -3.19
N GLY A 128 -5.35 -15.04 -2.72
CA GLY A 128 -6.32 -16.14 -2.86
C GLY A 128 -6.23 -17.22 -1.79
N ARG A 129 -5.22 -17.20 -0.91
CA ARG A 129 -5.01 -18.21 0.16
C ARG A 129 -5.67 -17.85 1.49
N ARG A 130 -6.59 -16.90 1.51
CA ARG A 130 -7.29 -16.39 2.72
C ARG A 130 -6.35 -15.77 3.77
N LEU A 131 -5.15 -15.36 3.36
CA LEU A 131 -4.17 -14.73 4.25
C LEU A 131 -4.47 -13.24 4.50
N GLY A 132 -5.10 -12.54 3.54
CA GLY A 132 -5.42 -11.11 3.64
C GLY A 132 -6.26 -10.76 4.88
N PRO A 133 -7.43 -11.38 5.09
CA PRO A 133 -8.22 -11.16 6.30
C PRO A 133 -7.47 -11.47 7.60
N HIS A 134 -6.63 -12.53 7.62
CA HIS A 134 -5.80 -12.88 8.77
C HIS A 134 -4.74 -11.81 9.07
N LEU A 135 -4.04 -11.33 8.05
CA LEU A 135 -3.03 -10.27 8.18
C LEU A 135 -3.68 -8.95 8.61
N LEU A 136 -4.86 -8.61 8.05
CA LEU A 136 -5.60 -7.42 8.45
C LEU A 136 -6.09 -7.49 9.90
N GLN A 137 -6.56 -8.67 10.36
CA GLN A 137 -6.93 -8.87 11.75
C GLN A 137 -5.73 -8.62 12.69
N ALA A 138 -4.54 -9.08 12.31
CA ALA A 138 -3.33 -8.83 13.08
C ALA A 138 -2.97 -7.34 13.13
N ALA A 139 -3.12 -6.61 12.01
CA ALA A 139 -2.91 -5.16 11.98
C ALA A 139 -3.91 -4.42 12.90
N ILE A 140 -5.19 -4.81 12.88
CA ILE A 140 -6.22 -4.27 13.76
C ILE A 140 -5.88 -4.58 15.23
N ASP A 141 -5.54 -5.83 15.56
CA ASP A 141 -5.19 -6.23 16.92
C ASP A 141 -3.96 -5.46 17.43
N ARG A 142 -2.96 -5.23 16.58
CA ARG A 142 -1.78 -4.42 16.92
C ARG A 142 -2.15 -2.96 17.15
N ALA A 143 -2.88 -2.34 16.24
CA ALA A 143 -3.31 -0.94 16.37
C ALA A 143 -4.08 -0.71 17.67
N TRP A 144 -5.02 -1.61 18.01
CA TRP A 144 -5.83 -1.54 19.22
C TRP A 144 -5.16 -2.14 20.47
N SER A 145 -3.86 -2.45 20.42
CA SER A 145 -3.14 -2.94 21.63
C SER A 145 -2.96 -1.84 22.68
N SER A 146 -2.88 -0.60 22.27
CA SER A 146 -2.91 0.55 23.20
C SER A 146 -4.34 0.90 23.58
N ARG A 147 -4.59 1.06 24.88
CA ARG A 147 -5.90 1.50 25.40
C ARG A 147 -6.19 2.99 25.12
N LEU A 148 -5.20 3.73 24.64
CA LEU A 148 -5.32 5.16 24.35
C LEU A 148 -5.83 5.44 22.94
N ILE A 149 -5.87 4.44 22.08
CA ILE A 149 -6.32 4.59 20.69
C ILE A 149 -7.83 4.70 20.64
N GLU A 150 -8.31 5.69 19.91
CA GLU A 150 -9.72 5.96 19.63
C GLU A 150 -10.08 5.83 18.17
N ARG A 151 -9.06 5.77 17.31
CA ARG A 151 -9.26 5.70 15.85
C ARG A 151 -8.18 4.89 15.16
N LEU A 152 -8.58 3.93 14.37
CA LEU A 152 -7.74 3.28 13.35
C LEU A 152 -8.28 3.69 11.98
N TRP A 153 -7.44 4.23 11.12
CA TRP A 153 -7.86 4.66 9.80
C TRP A 153 -6.89 4.25 8.69
N LEU A 154 -7.39 4.21 7.48
CA LEU A 154 -6.64 3.91 6.28
C LEU A 154 -7.23 4.63 5.07
N HIS A 155 -6.54 4.59 3.96
CA HIS A 155 -7.13 4.89 2.67
C HIS A 155 -6.81 3.77 1.68
N THR A 156 -7.63 3.64 0.65
CA THR A 156 -7.43 2.72 -0.48
C THR A 156 -7.75 3.45 -1.78
N SER A 157 -7.14 3.00 -2.85
CA SER A 157 -7.19 3.57 -4.19
C SER A 157 -8.02 2.67 -5.11
N THR A 158 -8.57 3.25 -6.20
CA THR A 158 -9.17 2.45 -7.27
C THR A 158 -8.14 1.59 -8.01
N PHE A 159 -6.84 1.87 -7.82
CA PHE A 159 -5.74 1.06 -8.33
C PHE A 159 -5.36 -0.10 -7.42
N ASP A 160 -5.84 -0.16 -6.19
CA ASP A 160 -5.60 -1.28 -5.27
C ASP A 160 -6.33 -2.57 -5.73
N HIS A 161 -6.04 -3.66 -5.03
CA HIS A 161 -6.71 -4.94 -5.31
C HIS A 161 -8.24 -4.79 -5.27
N PRO A 162 -9.01 -5.34 -6.25
CA PRO A 162 -10.46 -5.14 -6.37
C PRO A 162 -11.26 -5.45 -5.11
N ASN A 163 -10.78 -6.41 -4.32
CA ASN A 163 -11.42 -6.79 -3.07
C ASN A 163 -10.96 -5.96 -1.86
N ALA A 164 -10.04 -5.00 -2.01
CA ALA A 164 -9.47 -4.27 -0.87
C ALA A 164 -10.55 -3.58 -0.04
N LEU A 165 -11.38 -2.75 -0.68
CA LEU A 165 -12.47 -2.04 -0.02
C LEU A 165 -13.41 -3.00 0.72
N ARG A 166 -13.81 -4.10 0.08
CA ARG A 166 -14.68 -5.11 0.68
C ARG A 166 -14.03 -5.77 1.90
N VAL A 167 -12.75 -6.11 1.82
CA VAL A 167 -12.01 -6.73 2.94
C VAL A 167 -11.96 -5.79 4.14
N TYR A 168 -11.72 -4.50 3.93
CA TYR A 168 -11.72 -3.50 5.01
C TYR A 168 -13.12 -3.36 5.63
N GLN A 169 -14.17 -3.25 4.82
CA GLN A 169 -15.55 -3.14 5.32
C GLN A 169 -15.98 -4.39 6.10
N GLN A 170 -15.62 -5.59 5.64
CA GLN A 170 -15.89 -6.84 6.35
C GLN A 170 -15.14 -6.94 7.68
N ALA A 171 -14.00 -6.25 7.80
CA ALA A 171 -13.25 -6.16 9.06
C ALA A 171 -13.81 -5.11 10.04
N GLY A 172 -14.81 -4.32 9.63
CA GLY A 172 -15.48 -3.33 10.46
C GLY A 172 -15.10 -1.87 10.18
N PHE A 173 -14.30 -1.61 9.14
CA PHE A 173 -14.04 -0.24 8.72
C PHE A 173 -15.25 0.39 8.02
N VAL A 174 -15.48 1.67 8.28
CA VAL A 174 -16.55 2.48 7.66
C VAL A 174 -15.93 3.55 6.76
N VAL A 175 -16.48 3.72 5.57
CA VAL A 175 -16.08 4.80 4.66
C VAL A 175 -16.57 6.13 5.23
N TYR A 176 -15.63 7.10 5.41
CA TYR A 176 -15.99 8.44 5.89
C TYR A 176 -15.74 9.54 4.85
N ALA A 177 -14.88 9.31 3.86
CA ALA A 177 -14.63 10.29 2.80
C ALA A 177 -14.16 9.63 1.50
N ARG A 178 -14.32 10.35 0.38
CA ARG A 178 -13.72 10.04 -0.92
C ARG A 178 -13.15 11.31 -1.53
N ARG A 179 -12.04 11.16 -2.26
CA ARG A 179 -11.41 12.26 -2.96
C ARG A 179 -10.96 11.81 -4.35
N GLN A 180 -11.32 12.57 -5.36
CA GLN A 180 -10.79 12.40 -6.72
C GLN A 180 -9.42 13.06 -6.80
N VAL A 181 -8.47 12.36 -7.40
CA VAL A 181 -7.12 12.86 -7.67
C VAL A 181 -6.72 12.41 -9.08
N SER A 182 -5.84 13.20 -9.71
CA SER A 182 -5.22 12.81 -10.97
C SER A 182 -3.70 12.94 -10.80
N PHE A 183 -2.95 11.97 -11.30
CA PHE A 183 -1.50 11.97 -11.23
C PHE A 183 -0.88 11.47 -12.54
N ALA A 184 0.36 11.91 -12.79
CA ALA A 184 1.11 11.46 -13.97
C ALA A 184 1.41 9.96 -13.86
N ASP A 185 1.18 9.21 -14.95
CA ASP A 185 1.43 7.76 -14.98
C ASP A 185 2.89 7.45 -14.58
N PRO A 186 3.12 6.74 -13.46
CA PRO A 186 4.46 6.45 -12.97
C PRO A 186 5.26 5.53 -13.91
N ARG A 187 4.60 4.80 -14.80
CA ARG A 187 5.23 3.96 -15.82
C ARG A 187 5.87 4.79 -16.93
N GLU A 188 5.22 5.89 -17.34
CA GLU A 188 5.79 6.81 -18.33
C GLU A 188 6.98 7.60 -17.78
N ARG A 189 6.99 7.82 -16.45
CA ARG A 189 8.09 8.48 -15.75
C ARG A 189 9.26 7.53 -15.42
N GLY A 190 9.15 6.24 -15.74
CA GLY A 190 10.18 5.24 -15.44
C GLY A 190 10.29 4.87 -13.96
N ILE A 191 9.31 5.23 -13.13
CA ILE A 191 9.24 4.89 -11.70
C ILE A 191 8.78 3.43 -11.52
N LEU A 192 7.87 3.01 -12.38
CA LEU A 192 7.36 1.64 -12.46
C LEU A 192 7.70 1.04 -13.83
N PRO A 193 7.80 -0.30 -13.94
CA PRO A 193 8.02 -0.97 -15.21
C PRO A 193 6.91 -0.64 -16.23
N ARG A 194 7.31 -0.31 -17.46
CA ARG A 194 6.36 -0.02 -18.55
C ARG A 194 5.50 -1.22 -18.94
N SER A 195 5.97 -2.42 -18.65
CA SER A 195 5.27 -3.68 -18.91
C SER A 195 4.11 -3.95 -17.97
N LEU A 196 3.95 -3.18 -16.89
CA LEU A 196 2.82 -3.33 -15.99
C LEU A 196 1.52 -2.98 -16.70
N THR A 197 0.70 -3.99 -16.91
CA THR A 197 -0.65 -3.86 -17.47
C THR A 197 -1.64 -3.67 -16.34
N HIS A 198 -1.64 -2.51 -15.71
CA HIS A 198 -2.70 -2.16 -14.77
C HIS A 198 -3.81 -1.45 -15.54
N ARG A 199 -5.02 -1.97 -15.47
CA ARG A 199 -6.23 -1.26 -15.87
C ARG A 199 -7.04 -1.01 -14.61
N PRO A 200 -7.56 0.20 -14.38
CA PRO A 200 -8.60 0.38 -13.38
C PRO A 200 -9.69 -0.62 -13.68
N LEU A 201 -10.05 -1.41 -12.69
CA LEU A 201 -11.22 -2.28 -12.85
C LEU A 201 -12.45 -1.39 -12.82
N PRO A 202 -13.46 -1.64 -13.68
CA PRO A 202 -14.69 -0.89 -13.62
C PRO A 202 -15.29 -1.00 -12.23
N PRO A 203 -16.02 0.03 -11.75
CA PRO A 203 -16.75 -0.07 -10.50
C PRO A 203 -17.63 -1.32 -10.54
N LEU A 204 -17.60 -2.07 -9.47
CA LEU A 204 -18.56 -3.16 -9.28
C LEU A 204 -19.94 -2.51 -9.10
N ASP A 205 -20.86 -2.81 -10.00
CA ASP A 205 -22.28 -2.46 -9.89
C ASP A 205 -22.91 -3.03 -8.61
#